data_98a4b14a19186e495edff9cea6ac0436
#
_entry.id   98a4b14a19186e495edff9cea6ac0436
#
_cell.length_a   1.000
_cell.length_b   1.000
_cell.length_c   1.000
_cell.angle_alpha   90.00
_cell.angle_beta   90.00
_cell.angle_gamma   90.00
#
_symmetry.space_group_name_H-M   'P 1'
#
loop_
_entity.id
_entity.type
_entity.pdbx_description
1 polymer ?
#
loop_
_entity_poly.entity_id
_entity_poly.type
_entity_poly.pdbx_seq_one_letter_code
_entity_poly.pdbx_strand_id
1 'polypeptide(L)'
;LKVDVEGFKAKFVEHQEKSRAGSNQKFKGGLASTGEMETKYHTATHLLNAALKVVLGNHVHQKGSNITPERMRFDFSHDAKMTDEEKKQAEELVNKYIEMAIPVEKLEMKKEEALAMGAEAMFIDKYGDVVTVYKIGDISIELCGGPHVLNTKELGIFKIKKEEASS
;
A
#
# COMPACT_ATOMS: atom_id res chain seq x y z
N LEU A 1 -6.33 -11.41 -4.40
CA LEU A 1 -5.02 -11.19 -3.78
C LEU A 1 -5.02 -11.64 -2.33
N LYS A 2 -3.96 -12.29 -1.91
CA LYS A 2 -3.84 -12.78 -0.54
C LYS A 2 -2.78 -11.97 0.21
N VAL A 3 -3.12 -11.56 1.44
CA VAL A 3 -2.19 -10.91 2.35
C VAL A 3 -1.73 -11.93 3.37
N ASP A 4 -0.42 -12.18 3.43
CA ASP A 4 0.17 -13.14 4.35
C ASP A 4 1.07 -12.40 5.35
N VAL A 5 0.48 -12.01 6.48
CA VAL A 5 1.19 -11.30 7.54
C VAL A 5 2.10 -12.23 8.33
N GLU A 6 1.82 -13.53 8.36
CA GLU A 6 2.67 -14.51 9.04
C GLU A 6 3.97 -14.74 8.29
N GLY A 7 3.92 -14.93 6.98
CA GLY A 7 5.12 -15.01 6.14
C GLY A 7 5.95 -13.76 6.19
N PHE A 8 5.35 -12.65 6.56
CA PHE A 8 6.01 -11.38 6.76
C PHE A 8 7.04 -11.38 7.87
N LYS A 9 6.66 -11.82 9.08
CA LYS A 9 7.59 -11.81 10.23
C LYS A 9 8.83 -12.65 9.96
N ALA A 10 8.68 -13.79 9.31
CA ALA A 10 9.79 -14.67 9.01
C ALA A 10 10.82 -14.04 8.05
N LYS A 11 10.40 -13.12 7.21
CA LYS A 11 11.26 -12.49 6.20
C LYS A 11 11.58 -11.02 6.46
N PHE A 12 11.18 -10.49 7.60
CA PHE A 12 11.34 -9.06 7.89
C PHE A 12 12.80 -8.63 7.87
N VAL A 13 13.66 -9.35 8.59
CA VAL A 13 15.10 -9.02 8.66
C VAL A 13 15.76 -9.15 7.29
N GLU A 14 15.46 -10.21 6.57
CA GLU A 14 15.98 -10.43 5.22
C GLU A 14 15.58 -9.28 4.29
N HIS A 15 14.32 -8.85 4.37
CA HIS A 15 13.84 -7.73 3.58
C HIS A 15 14.53 -6.41 3.94
N GLN A 16 14.75 -6.15 5.22
CA GLN A 16 15.45 -4.94 5.65
C GLN A 16 16.86 -4.87 5.07
N GLU A 17 17.59 -5.98 5.08
CA GLU A 17 18.93 -6.04 4.50
C GLU A 17 18.91 -5.79 2.99
N LYS A 18 17.98 -6.39 2.29
CA LYS A 18 17.80 -6.18 0.84
C LYS A 18 17.41 -4.74 0.54
N SER A 19 16.57 -4.13 1.35
CA SER A 19 16.18 -2.73 1.19
C SER A 19 17.37 -1.79 1.38
N ARG A 20 18.24 -2.08 2.36
CA ARG A 20 19.45 -1.29 2.58
C ARG A 20 20.41 -1.41 1.40
N ALA A 21 20.63 -2.63 0.92
CA ALA A 21 21.49 -2.86 -0.24
C ALA A 21 20.93 -2.19 -1.50
N GLY A 22 19.61 -2.16 -1.64
CA GLY A 22 18.94 -1.56 -2.78
C GLY A 22 18.65 -0.07 -2.63
N SER A 23 18.92 0.54 -1.45
CA SER A 23 18.58 1.94 -1.20
C SER A 23 19.42 2.91 -2.05
N ASN A 24 20.55 2.46 -2.54
CA ASN A 24 21.37 3.23 -3.50
C ASN A 24 20.84 3.14 -4.93
N GLN A 25 19.82 2.34 -5.15
CA GLN A 25 19.13 2.21 -6.42
C GLN A 25 17.81 2.98 -6.38
N LYS A 26 17.12 2.99 -7.50
CA LYS A 26 15.86 3.68 -7.62
C LYS A 26 14.83 3.14 -6.59
N PHE A 27 14.21 4.05 -5.84
CA PHE A 27 13.18 3.70 -4.85
C PHE A 27 11.99 2.99 -5.52
N LYS A 28 11.64 1.81 -5.05
CA LYS A 28 10.60 0.96 -5.64
C LYS A 28 9.37 0.74 -4.76
N GLY A 29 9.19 1.54 -3.72
CA GLY A 29 7.99 1.47 -2.90
C GLY A 29 7.80 0.14 -2.14
N GLY A 30 8.89 -0.55 -1.82
CA GLY A 30 8.83 -1.84 -1.13
C GLY A 30 8.67 -3.04 -2.05
N LEU A 31 8.71 -2.83 -3.37
CA LEU A 31 8.61 -3.91 -4.34
C LEU A 31 9.93 -4.66 -4.49
N ALA A 32 9.86 -6.00 -4.47
CA ALA A 32 11.00 -6.85 -4.76
C ALA A 32 11.30 -6.87 -6.27
N SER A 33 10.26 -6.71 -7.09
CA SER A 33 10.37 -6.63 -8.55
C SER A 33 9.17 -5.86 -9.10
N THR A 34 9.10 -5.68 -10.40
CA THR A 34 8.01 -4.96 -11.08
C THR A 34 7.12 -5.89 -11.90
N GLY A 35 7.00 -7.15 -11.49
CA GLY A 35 6.15 -8.13 -12.18
C GLY A 35 4.65 -7.83 -12.04
N GLU A 36 3.85 -8.59 -12.76
CA GLU A 36 2.39 -8.40 -12.77
C GLU A 36 1.76 -8.55 -11.39
N MET A 37 2.14 -9.59 -10.64
CA MET A 37 1.59 -9.81 -9.30
C MET A 37 2.02 -8.72 -8.33
N GLU A 38 3.27 -8.31 -8.38
CA GLU A 38 3.78 -7.24 -7.52
C GLU A 38 3.06 -5.93 -7.81
N THR A 39 2.77 -5.64 -9.08
CA THR A 39 2.02 -4.45 -9.47
C THR A 39 0.61 -4.48 -8.87
N LYS A 40 -0.06 -5.62 -8.94
CA LYS A 40 -1.39 -5.80 -8.33
C LYS A 40 -1.33 -5.62 -6.81
N TYR A 41 -0.37 -6.25 -6.14
CA TYR A 41 -0.21 -6.10 -4.71
C TYR A 41 0.11 -4.65 -4.31
N HIS A 42 0.90 -3.96 -5.10
CA HIS A 42 1.23 -2.56 -4.82
C HIS A 42 -0.02 -1.69 -4.85
N THR A 43 -0.89 -1.88 -5.82
CA THR A 43 -2.17 -1.16 -5.86
C THR A 43 -3.05 -1.58 -4.69
N ALA A 44 -3.05 -2.86 -4.32
CA ALA A 44 -3.82 -3.33 -3.17
C ALA A 44 -3.37 -2.67 -1.86
N THR A 45 -2.08 -2.32 -1.70
CA THR A 45 -1.64 -1.60 -0.50
C THR A 45 -2.32 -0.25 -0.37
N HIS A 46 -2.51 0.46 -1.47
CA HIS A 46 -3.21 1.75 -1.45
C HIS A 46 -4.68 1.58 -1.05
N LEU A 47 -5.35 0.57 -1.59
CA LEU A 47 -6.75 0.29 -1.22
C LEU A 47 -6.86 -0.14 0.23
N LEU A 48 -5.92 -0.96 0.70
CA LEU A 48 -5.92 -1.41 2.10
C LEU A 48 -5.68 -0.24 3.05
N ASN A 49 -4.75 0.65 2.73
CA ASN A 49 -4.52 1.84 3.54
C ASN A 49 -5.78 2.68 3.67
N ALA A 50 -6.48 2.92 2.56
CA ALA A 50 -7.74 3.66 2.57
C ALA A 50 -8.82 2.95 3.39
N ALA A 51 -8.95 1.63 3.23
CA ALA A 51 -9.93 0.83 3.97
C ALA A 51 -9.64 0.84 5.48
N LEU A 52 -8.37 0.70 5.86
CA LEU A 52 -8.00 0.73 7.28
C LEU A 52 -8.28 2.08 7.92
N LYS A 53 -8.13 3.17 7.18
CA LYS A 53 -8.50 4.50 7.68
C LYS A 53 -10.00 4.62 7.95
N VAL A 54 -10.82 4.02 7.10
CA VAL A 54 -12.27 4.01 7.30
C VAL A 54 -12.64 3.16 8.52
N VAL A 55 -12.02 1.98 8.65
CA VAL A 55 -12.38 1.01 9.70
C VAL A 55 -11.79 1.38 11.06
N LEU A 56 -10.52 1.80 11.10
CA LEU A 56 -9.79 2.05 12.34
C LEU A 56 -9.67 3.53 12.70
N GLY A 57 -9.61 4.43 11.70
CA GLY A 57 -9.49 5.86 11.92
C GLY A 57 -8.33 6.50 11.18
N ASN A 58 -8.30 7.84 11.21
CA ASN A 58 -7.32 8.62 10.46
C ASN A 58 -5.89 8.56 11.02
N HIS A 59 -5.70 7.94 12.18
CA HIS A 59 -4.37 7.71 12.76
C HIS A 59 -3.58 6.65 11.98
N VAL A 60 -4.24 5.89 11.11
CA VAL A 60 -3.57 4.85 10.32
C VAL A 60 -2.73 5.49 9.22
N HIS A 61 -1.44 5.18 9.24
CA HIS A 61 -0.49 5.57 8.20
C HIS A 61 0.37 4.37 7.86
N GLN A 62 0.69 4.22 6.59
CA GLN A 62 1.59 3.17 6.15
C GLN A 62 2.99 3.40 6.75
N LYS A 63 3.53 2.38 7.40
CA LYS A 63 4.88 2.41 7.99
C LYS A 63 5.88 1.63 7.14
N GLY A 64 5.41 0.71 6.34
CA GLY A 64 6.24 -0.08 5.47
C GLY A 64 5.41 -1.10 4.71
N SER A 65 6.06 -1.77 3.78
CA SER A 65 5.45 -2.86 3.04
C SER A 65 6.53 -3.78 2.50
N ASN A 66 6.14 -5.01 2.22
CA ASN A 66 6.98 -5.97 1.51
C ASN A 66 6.11 -6.73 0.52
N ILE A 67 6.51 -6.69 -0.74
CA ILE A 67 5.72 -7.28 -1.81
C ILE A 67 6.57 -8.27 -2.60
N THR A 68 6.09 -9.50 -2.69
CA THR A 68 6.67 -10.55 -3.53
C THR A 68 5.56 -11.10 -4.45
N PRO A 69 5.90 -11.92 -5.47
CA PRO A 69 4.85 -12.52 -6.30
C PRO A 69 3.85 -13.39 -5.53
N GLU A 70 4.26 -13.92 -4.38
CA GLU A 70 3.44 -14.84 -3.59
C GLU A 70 2.57 -14.16 -2.55
N ARG A 71 2.97 -12.97 -2.10
CA ARG A 71 2.27 -12.29 -1.01
C ARG A 71 2.60 -10.80 -0.94
N MET A 72 1.76 -10.07 -0.22
CA MET A 72 2.11 -8.72 0.23
C MET A 72 1.97 -8.64 1.73
N ARG A 73 2.78 -7.78 2.31
CA ARG A 73 2.70 -7.37 3.70
C ARG A 73 2.47 -5.87 3.73
N PHE A 74 1.69 -5.42 4.69
CA PHE A 74 1.42 -4.00 4.89
C PHE A 74 1.57 -3.67 6.38
N ASP A 75 2.47 -2.75 6.69
CA ASP A 75 2.69 -2.27 8.05
C ASP A 75 2.05 -0.91 8.22
N PHE A 76 1.34 -0.72 9.31
CA PHE A 76 0.62 0.51 9.56
C PHE A 76 0.61 0.86 11.05
N SER A 77 0.36 2.16 11.33
CA SER A 77 0.27 2.66 12.69
C SER A 77 -1.10 2.35 13.28
N HIS A 78 -1.12 1.60 14.38
CA HIS A 78 -2.32 1.31 15.15
C HIS A 78 -1.87 0.80 16.52
N ASP A 79 -2.53 1.22 17.58
CA ASP A 79 -2.09 0.96 18.95
C ASP A 79 -2.62 -0.35 19.55
N ALA A 80 -3.37 -1.13 18.77
CA ALA A 80 -3.94 -2.39 19.22
C ALA A 80 -3.99 -3.39 18.07
N LYS A 81 -4.17 -4.68 18.41
CA LYS A 81 -4.44 -5.71 17.43
C LYS A 81 -5.86 -5.51 16.87
N MET A 82 -6.02 -5.67 15.57
CA MET A 82 -7.34 -5.59 14.95
C MET A 82 -8.22 -6.74 15.46
N THR A 83 -9.51 -6.44 15.68
CA THR A 83 -10.50 -7.47 15.96
C THR A 83 -10.84 -8.24 14.69
N ASP A 84 -11.44 -9.42 14.83
CA ASP A 84 -11.87 -10.20 13.68
C ASP A 84 -12.91 -9.44 12.84
N GLU A 85 -13.78 -8.68 13.52
CA GLU A 85 -14.76 -7.84 12.83
C GLU A 85 -14.11 -6.73 12.02
N GLU A 86 -13.09 -6.07 12.58
CA GLU A 86 -12.35 -5.03 11.88
C GLU A 86 -11.62 -5.58 10.65
N LYS A 87 -11.00 -6.77 10.77
CA LYS A 87 -10.36 -7.44 9.64
C LYS A 87 -11.36 -7.75 8.54
N LYS A 88 -12.52 -8.24 8.92
CA LYS A 88 -13.58 -8.56 7.98
C LYS A 88 -14.07 -7.31 7.27
N GLN A 89 -14.30 -6.22 8.00
CA GLN A 89 -14.75 -4.96 7.41
C GLN A 89 -13.71 -4.40 6.44
N ALA A 90 -12.44 -4.43 6.80
CA ALA A 90 -11.37 -3.95 5.92
C ALA A 90 -11.29 -4.79 4.64
N GLU A 91 -11.35 -6.10 4.76
CA GLU A 91 -11.32 -7.01 3.60
C GLU A 91 -12.53 -6.77 2.68
N GLU A 92 -13.72 -6.66 3.24
CA GLU A 92 -14.93 -6.40 2.47
C GLU A 92 -14.86 -5.05 1.75
N LEU A 93 -14.31 -4.03 2.43
CA LEU A 93 -14.20 -2.70 1.85
C LEU A 93 -13.20 -2.67 0.70
N VAL A 94 -12.06 -3.34 0.83
CA VAL A 94 -11.09 -3.46 -0.28
C VAL A 94 -11.73 -4.16 -1.47
N ASN A 95 -12.46 -5.25 -1.24
CA ASN A 95 -13.14 -5.97 -2.31
C ASN A 95 -14.23 -5.10 -2.97
N LYS A 96 -14.90 -4.26 -2.18
CA LYS A 96 -15.87 -3.31 -2.72
C LYS A 96 -15.18 -2.32 -3.67
N TYR A 97 -14.03 -1.78 -3.28
CA TYR A 97 -13.27 -0.89 -4.13
C TYR A 97 -12.83 -1.57 -5.44
N ILE A 98 -12.46 -2.84 -5.35
CA ILE A 98 -12.10 -3.63 -6.53
C ILE A 98 -13.31 -3.76 -7.47
N GLU A 99 -14.47 -4.10 -6.94
CA GLU A 99 -15.70 -4.27 -7.72
C GLU A 99 -16.19 -2.97 -8.35
N MET A 100 -15.90 -1.83 -7.73
CA MET A 100 -16.26 -0.52 -8.27
C MET A 100 -15.52 -0.18 -9.55
N ALA A 101 -14.49 -0.94 -9.91
CA ALA A 101 -13.72 -0.75 -11.16
C ALA A 101 -13.23 0.69 -11.29
N ILE A 102 -12.53 1.19 -10.28
CA ILE A 102 -12.08 2.58 -10.23
C ILE A 102 -10.81 2.74 -11.06
N PRO A 103 -10.75 3.73 -11.98
CA PRO A 103 -9.53 4.03 -12.71
C PRO A 103 -8.42 4.50 -11.77
N VAL A 104 -7.21 4.03 -12.01
CA VAL A 104 -6.02 4.45 -11.27
C VAL A 104 -5.31 5.50 -12.13
N GLU A 105 -5.27 6.74 -11.66
CA GLU A 105 -4.70 7.86 -12.39
C GLU A 105 -3.28 8.16 -11.91
N LYS A 106 -2.38 8.33 -12.87
CA LYS A 106 -1.00 8.76 -12.60
C LYS A 106 -0.89 10.24 -12.95
N LEU A 107 -0.50 11.05 -11.96
CA LEU A 107 -0.36 12.49 -12.10
C LEU A 107 1.06 12.92 -11.75
N GLU A 108 1.58 13.91 -12.44
CA GLU A 108 2.86 14.53 -12.11
C GLU A 108 2.60 15.99 -11.71
N MET A 109 3.20 16.42 -10.61
CA MET A 109 2.99 17.77 -10.08
C MET A 109 4.09 18.13 -9.12
N LYS A 110 4.10 19.41 -8.70
CA LYS A 110 5.02 19.86 -7.65
C LYS A 110 4.63 19.24 -6.32
N LYS A 111 5.63 18.98 -5.49
CA LYS A 111 5.42 18.36 -4.17
C LYS A 111 4.40 19.16 -3.33
N GLU A 112 4.51 20.49 -3.34
CA GLU A 112 3.60 21.36 -2.60
C GLU A 112 2.15 21.21 -3.08
N GLU A 113 1.96 21.09 -4.39
CA GLU A 113 0.62 20.89 -4.96
C GLU A 113 0.03 19.54 -4.54
N ALA A 114 0.86 18.50 -4.55
CA ALA A 114 0.44 17.17 -4.12
C ALA A 114 0.00 17.17 -2.66
N LEU A 115 0.79 17.78 -1.79
CA LEU A 115 0.46 17.87 -0.37
C LEU A 115 -0.79 18.72 -0.13
N ALA A 116 -0.98 19.78 -0.90
CA ALA A 116 -2.18 20.62 -0.82
C ALA A 116 -3.45 19.84 -1.22
N MET A 117 -3.33 18.83 -2.09
CA MET A 117 -4.43 17.94 -2.45
C MET A 117 -4.74 16.90 -1.38
N GLY A 118 -3.93 16.81 -0.32
CA GLY A 118 -4.08 15.80 0.71
C GLY A 118 -3.38 14.49 0.39
N ALA A 119 -2.45 14.49 -0.55
CA ALA A 119 -1.72 13.28 -0.90
C ALA A 119 -0.85 12.80 0.27
N GLU A 120 -0.88 11.50 0.53
CA GLU A 120 -0.04 10.89 1.55
C GLU A 120 1.36 10.61 1.00
N ALA A 121 2.36 10.77 1.87
CA ALA A 121 3.74 10.47 1.53
C ALA A 121 4.38 9.71 2.70
N MET A 122 4.84 8.49 2.43
CA MET A 122 5.48 7.67 3.45
C MET A 122 6.88 8.20 3.81
N PHE A 123 7.62 8.69 2.82
CA PHE A 123 8.98 9.22 2.99
C PHE A 123 9.11 10.56 2.25
N ILE A 124 8.48 11.59 2.83
CA ILE A 124 8.39 12.91 2.18
C ILE A 124 9.76 13.50 1.81
N ASP A 125 10.78 13.27 2.64
CA ASP A 125 12.10 13.82 2.42
C ASP A 125 12.86 13.16 1.26
N LYS A 126 12.38 12.03 0.77
CA LYS A 126 12.98 11.31 -0.34
C LYS A 126 12.46 11.73 -1.72
N TYR A 127 11.47 12.60 -1.74
CA TYR A 127 10.88 13.06 -2.98
C TYR A 127 11.49 14.40 -3.41
N GLY A 128 11.69 14.55 -4.71
CA GLY A 128 12.19 15.79 -5.29
C GLY A 128 11.10 16.85 -5.39
N ASP A 129 11.38 17.93 -6.12
CA ASP A 129 10.44 19.04 -6.30
C ASP A 129 9.21 18.64 -7.11
N VAL A 130 9.39 17.76 -8.10
CA VAL A 130 8.31 17.20 -8.92
C VAL A 130 8.10 15.75 -8.49
N VAL A 131 6.86 15.41 -8.21
CA VAL A 131 6.49 14.08 -7.69
C VAL A 131 5.43 13.43 -8.57
N THR A 132 5.41 12.10 -8.52
CA THR A 132 4.33 11.31 -9.12
C THR A 132 3.30 11.01 -8.06
N VAL A 133 2.04 11.26 -8.36
CA VAL A 133 0.91 10.98 -7.48
C VAL A 133 0.01 9.97 -8.17
N TYR A 134 -0.39 8.94 -7.43
CA TYR A 134 -1.42 8.01 -7.90
C TYR A 134 -2.72 8.29 -7.18
N LYS A 135 -3.75 8.54 -7.96
CA LYS A 135 -5.09 8.83 -7.45
C LYS A 135 -6.03 7.69 -7.85
N ILE A 136 -6.72 7.14 -6.87
CA ILE A 136 -7.72 6.08 -7.08
C ILE A 136 -9.08 6.66 -6.68
N GLY A 137 -9.78 7.26 -7.63
CA GLY A 137 -11.06 7.93 -7.38
C GLY A 137 -10.95 8.94 -6.24
N ASP A 138 -11.94 8.95 -5.37
CA ASP A 138 -11.93 9.77 -4.15
C ASP A 138 -11.43 8.98 -2.93
N ILE A 139 -10.89 7.79 -3.15
CA ILE A 139 -10.53 6.85 -2.09
C ILE A 139 -9.10 7.06 -1.63
N SER A 140 -8.16 7.22 -2.57
CA SER A 140 -6.73 7.26 -2.24
C SER A 140 -5.99 8.25 -3.13
N ILE A 141 -5.14 9.06 -2.53
CA ILE A 141 -4.20 9.95 -3.22
C ILE A 141 -2.87 9.80 -2.50
N GLU A 142 -1.86 9.25 -3.18
CA GLU A 142 -0.56 9.00 -2.54
C GLU A 142 0.60 9.36 -3.47
N LEU A 143 1.67 9.92 -2.89
CA LEU A 143 2.93 10.06 -3.58
C LEU A 143 3.54 8.67 -3.73
N CYS A 144 3.75 8.23 -4.95
CA CYS A 144 4.22 6.89 -5.23
C CYS A 144 4.87 6.82 -6.59
N GLY A 145 5.94 6.05 -6.70
CA GLY A 145 6.63 5.86 -7.98
C GLY A 145 6.02 4.77 -8.86
N GLY A 146 5.00 4.08 -8.38
CA GLY A 146 4.41 2.96 -9.11
C GLY A 146 5.32 1.74 -9.12
N PRO A 147 5.06 0.76 -9.98
CA PRO A 147 3.93 0.71 -10.90
C PRO A 147 2.61 0.32 -10.24
N HIS A 148 1.52 0.65 -10.90
CA HIS A 148 0.17 0.29 -10.47
C HIS A 148 -0.66 -0.24 -11.64
N VAL A 149 -1.71 -1.00 -11.32
CA VAL A 149 -2.70 -1.41 -12.33
C VAL A 149 -3.46 -0.17 -12.82
N LEU A 150 -4.10 -0.28 -13.97
CA LEU A 150 -4.86 0.84 -14.56
C LEU A 150 -6.27 0.96 -13.98
N ASN A 151 -6.79 -0.13 -13.39
CA ASN A 151 -8.12 -0.17 -12.83
C ASN A 151 -8.16 -1.16 -11.66
N THR A 152 -8.88 -0.80 -10.60
CA THR A 152 -8.95 -1.63 -9.39
C THR A 152 -9.54 -3.02 -9.67
N LYS A 153 -10.39 -3.15 -10.67
CA LYS A 153 -10.99 -4.44 -11.02
C LYS A 153 -9.95 -5.49 -11.42
N GLU A 154 -8.80 -5.05 -11.92
CA GLU A 154 -7.71 -5.97 -12.30
C GLU A 154 -7.15 -6.76 -11.10
N LEU A 155 -7.41 -6.33 -9.88
CA LEU A 155 -6.92 -7.00 -8.67
C LEU A 155 -7.62 -8.33 -8.38
N GLY A 156 -8.85 -8.51 -8.86
CA GLY A 156 -9.61 -9.73 -8.60
C GLY A 156 -10.21 -9.73 -7.19
N ILE A 157 -9.77 -10.67 -6.35
CA ILE A 157 -10.27 -10.81 -4.97
C ILE A 157 -9.14 -10.58 -3.99
N PHE A 158 -9.41 -9.77 -2.97
CA PHE A 158 -8.49 -9.47 -1.88
C PHE A 158 -8.87 -10.27 -0.63
N LYS A 159 -7.87 -10.82 0.07
CA LYS A 159 -8.10 -11.58 1.29
C LYS A 159 -6.99 -11.31 2.30
N ILE A 160 -7.39 -11.04 3.55
CA ILE A 160 -6.46 -10.89 4.67
C ILE A 160 -6.26 -12.27 5.30
N LYS A 161 -5.04 -12.79 5.24
CA LYS A 161 -4.74 -14.09 5.83
C LYS A 161 -4.40 -14.00 7.31
N LYS A 162 -3.68 -12.95 7.70
CA LYS A 162 -3.26 -12.80 9.09
C LYS A 162 -2.93 -11.34 9.38
N GLU A 163 -3.24 -10.92 10.60
CA GLU A 163 -2.87 -9.61 11.15
C GLU A 163 -2.30 -9.81 12.53
N GLU A 164 -1.25 -9.07 12.87
CA GLU A 164 -0.62 -9.12 14.18
C GLU A 164 -0.21 -7.72 14.62
N ALA A 165 -0.31 -7.48 15.92
CA ALA A 165 0.28 -6.30 16.52
C ALA A 165 1.78 -6.51 16.67
N SER A 166 2.57 -5.51 16.30
CA SER A 166 4.00 -5.52 16.54
C SER A 166 4.37 -4.39 17.50
N SER A 167 5.29 -4.65 18.39
CA SER A 167 5.79 -3.65 19.33
C SER A 167 6.83 -2.76 18.68
#